data_846dc8082bee2a44897403e67af8e58d
#
_entry.id   846dc8082bee2a44897403e67af8e58d
#
_cell.length_a   1.000
_cell.length_b   1.000
_cell.length_c   1.000
_cell.angle_alpha   90.00
_cell.angle_beta   90.00
_cell.angle_gamma   90.00
#
_symmetry.space_group_name_H-M   'P 1'
#
loop_
_entity.id
_entity.type
_entity.pdbx_description
1 polymer ?
#
loop_
_entity_poly.entity_id
_entity_poly.type
_entity_poly.pdbx_seq_one_letter_code
_entity_poly.pdbx_strand_id
1 'polypeptide(L)'
;MKHAKTAKQHNQCMLLVAVIVGIIAIVICGWYIWSRPQTPPSPQPSDAARFKAAYSRVADDNRFVFASAGEVLEKFESGSGLVFLGFQQCPWCQQLAPIVDEAAKAEGLDKIYYLDIRHARETNDDTYKKLVEKLKPHLRTDENGQPRVYVPDVTALKDGRVAGHFLQETTADGEKVTADTYWTRERRARAVEQLRQMIRAMR
;
A
#
# COMPACT_ATOMS: atom_id res chain seq x y z
N MET A 1 7.55 31.35 -74.93
CA MET A 1 7.20 30.13 -74.15
C MET A 1 8.36 29.51 -73.36
N LYS A 2 9.61 30.04 -73.37
CA LYS A 2 10.74 29.47 -72.64
C LYS A 2 10.87 29.94 -71.16
N HIS A 3 10.33 31.15 -70.81
CA HIS A 3 10.47 31.69 -69.43
C HIS A 3 9.54 31.08 -68.37
N ALA A 4 8.41 30.49 -68.78
CA ALA A 4 7.46 29.88 -67.81
C ALA A 4 7.91 28.49 -67.32
N LYS A 5 8.74 27.76 -68.10
CA LYS A 5 9.24 26.43 -67.67
C LYS A 5 10.37 26.56 -66.61
N THR A 6 11.21 27.59 -66.64
CA THR A 6 12.29 27.82 -65.68
C THR A 6 11.78 28.24 -64.32
N ALA A 7 10.72 29.06 -64.23
CA ALA A 7 10.13 29.46 -62.95
C ALA A 7 9.48 28.30 -62.23
N LYS A 8 8.78 27.39 -62.95
CA LYS A 8 8.12 26.19 -62.35
C LYS A 8 9.17 25.20 -61.86
N GLN A 9 10.27 25.04 -62.54
CA GLN A 9 11.38 24.15 -62.15
C GLN A 9 12.13 24.68 -60.93
N HIS A 10 12.31 26.01 -60.83
CA HIS A 10 12.92 26.66 -59.65
C HIS A 10 12.09 26.50 -58.38
N ASN A 11 10.76 26.68 -58.50
CA ASN A 11 9.85 26.49 -57.38
C ASN A 11 9.76 25.03 -56.89
N GLN A 12 9.85 24.05 -57.80
CA GLN A 12 9.93 22.65 -57.44
C GLN A 12 11.21 22.30 -56.69
N CYS A 13 12.33 22.86 -57.13
CA CYS A 13 13.62 22.65 -56.48
C CYS A 13 13.65 23.27 -55.07
N MET A 14 13.10 24.48 -54.89
CA MET A 14 12.94 25.10 -53.57
C MET A 14 12.05 24.30 -52.61
N LEU A 15 10.96 23.75 -53.11
CA LEU A 15 10.06 22.90 -52.31
C LEU A 15 10.76 21.61 -51.84
N LEU A 16 11.54 20.97 -52.75
CA LEU A 16 12.31 19.76 -52.38
C LEU A 16 13.40 20.05 -51.34
N VAL A 17 14.10 21.17 -51.48
CA VAL A 17 15.09 21.59 -50.49
C VAL A 17 14.45 21.87 -49.13
N ALA A 18 13.31 22.54 -49.07
CA ALA A 18 12.58 22.80 -47.83
C ALA A 18 12.10 21.51 -47.12
N VAL A 19 11.64 20.53 -47.88
CA VAL A 19 11.24 19.22 -47.34
C VAL A 19 12.47 18.45 -46.79
N ILE A 20 13.57 18.45 -47.52
CA ILE A 20 14.81 17.77 -47.05
C ILE A 20 15.34 18.42 -45.76
N VAL A 21 15.37 19.72 -45.67
CA VAL A 21 15.80 20.46 -44.45
C VAL A 21 14.86 20.15 -43.29
N GLY A 22 13.53 20.07 -43.52
CA GLY A 22 12.57 19.68 -42.51
C GLY A 22 12.78 18.27 -41.98
N ILE A 23 13.03 17.31 -42.86
CA ILE A 23 13.33 15.91 -42.45
C ILE A 23 14.63 15.83 -41.65
N ILE A 24 15.69 16.54 -42.09
CA ILE A 24 16.97 16.57 -41.35
C ILE A 24 16.78 17.16 -39.95
N ALA A 25 16.01 18.24 -39.81
CA ALA A 25 15.72 18.84 -38.52
C ALA A 25 14.98 17.87 -37.58
N ILE A 26 14.00 17.13 -38.10
CA ILE A 26 13.25 16.11 -37.33
C ILE A 26 14.18 14.98 -36.89
N VAL A 27 15.05 14.49 -37.75
CA VAL A 27 16.03 13.43 -37.44
C VAL A 27 17.00 13.89 -36.38
N ILE A 28 17.53 15.11 -36.49
CA ILE A 28 18.47 15.68 -35.51
C ILE A 28 17.76 15.88 -34.16
N CYS A 29 16.54 16.42 -34.15
CA CYS A 29 15.75 16.55 -32.90
C CYS A 29 15.44 15.19 -32.27
N GLY A 30 15.04 14.20 -33.06
CA GLY A 30 14.81 12.83 -32.61
C GLY A 30 16.07 12.19 -32.00
N TRP A 31 17.19 12.34 -32.68
CA TRP A 31 18.49 11.84 -32.19
C TRP A 31 18.95 12.57 -30.93
N TYR A 32 18.76 13.90 -30.84
CA TYR A 32 19.09 14.71 -29.67
C TYR A 32 18.20 14.31 -28.44
N ILE A 33 16.93 14.03 -28.64
CA ILE A 33 16.04 13.56 -27.56
C ILE A 33 16.46 12.15 -27.09
N TRP A 34 16.79 11.27 -28.01
CA TRP A 34 17.19 9.90 -27.71
C TRP A 34 18.58 9.80 -27.07
N SER A 35 19.48 10.72 -27.44
CA SER A 35 20.88 10.80 -26.94
C SER A 35 20.97 11.49 -25.57
N ARG A 36 19.87 12.03 -25.03
CA ARG A 36 19.92 12.59 -23.66
C ARG A 36 20.17 11.46 -22.67
N PRO A 37 21.19 11.60 -21.78
CA PRO A 37 21.35 10.65 -20.68
C PRO A 37 20.05 10.60 -19.90
N GLN A 38 19.40 9.45 -19.91
CA GLN A 38 18.26 9.18 -19.04
C GLN A 38 18.84 9.19 -17.62
N THR A 39 18.55 10.22 -16.84
CA THR A 39 18.82 10.16 -15.40
C THR A 39 18.10 8.92 -14.86
N PRO A 40 18.82 7.94 -14.29
CA PRO A 40 18.16 6.80 -13.70
C PRO A 40 17.14 7.32 -12.66
N PRO A 41 15.93 6.77 -12.60
CA PRO A 41 14.97 7.17 -11.60
C PRO A 41 15.63 7.06 -10.23
N SER A 42 15.50 8.11 -9.41
CA SER A 42 16.02 8.08 -8.05
C SER A 42 15.50 6.81 -7.34
N PRO A 43 16.35 6.08 -6.62
CA PRO A 43 15.89 4.87 -5.92
C PRO A 43 14.67 5.20 -5.07
N GLN A 44 13.55 4.57 -5.36
CA GLN A 44 12.34 4.72 -4.53
C GLN A 44 12.63 4.12 -3.16
N PRO A 45 12.25 4.79 -2.06
CA PRO A 45 12.43 4.22 -0.73
C PRO A 45 11.70 2.89 -0.63
N SER A 46 12.32 1.92 0.04
CA SER A 46 11.69 0.61 0.28
C SER A 46 10.38 0.77 1.06
N ASP A 47 9.50 -0.23 0.98
CA ASP A 47 8.26 -0.23 1.77
C ASP A 47 8.53 -0.11 3.26
N ALA A 48 9.55 -0.78 3.79
CA ALA A 48 9.97 -0.64 5.18
C ALA A 48 10.33 0.82 5.54
N ALA A 49 11.10 1.51 4.69
CA ALA A 49 11.44 2.91 4.89
C ALA A 49 10.22 3.84 4.79
N ARG A 50 9.33 3.59 3.84
CA ARG A 50 8.06 4.34 3.70
C ARG A 50 7.15 4.12 4.91
N PHE A 51 7.04 2.88 5.37
CA PHE A 51 6.22 2.54 6.53
C PHE A 51 6.81 3.16 7.80
N LYS A 52 8.13 3.12 8.00
CA LYS A 52 8.83 3.80 9.09
C LYS A 52 8.55 5.31 9.12
N ALA A 53 8.52 5.96 7.96
CA ALA A 53 8.19 7.38 7.87
C ALA A 53 6.75 7.69 8.31
N ALA A 54 5.80 6.76 8.08
CA ALA A 54 4.40 6.88 8.49
C ALA A 54 4.17 6.41 9.94
N TYR A 55 4.91 5.39 10.39
CA TYR A 55 4.79 4.74 11.70
C TYR A 55 6.14 4.79 12.42
N SER A 56 6.43 5.93 13.05
CA SER A 56 7.78 6.23 13.59
C SER A 56 8.28 5.26 14.67
N ARG A 57 7.39 4.48 15.28
CA ARG A 57 7.72 3.54 16.36
C ARG A 57 8.21 2.16 15.88
N VAL A 58 8.04 1.81 14.59
CA VAL A 58 8.57 0.54 14.04
C VAL A 58 10.07 0.63 13.80
N ALA A 59 10.74 -0.51 13.70
CA ALA A 59 12.15 -0.60 13.35
C ALA A 59 12.39 -0.27 11.86
N ASP A 60 13.62 0.07 11.50
CA ASP A 60 13.98 0.39 10.10
C ASP A 60 13.87 -0.84 9.19
N ASP A 61 14.13 -2.04 9.74
CA ASP A 61 14.03 -3.34 9.09
C ASP A 61 12.64 -3.99 9.26
N ASN A 62 11.58 -3.18 9.46
CA ASN A 62 10.22 -3.70 9.65
C ASN A 62 9.73 -4.51 8.46
N ARG A 63 8.75 -5.38 8.71
CA ARG A 63 8.19 -6.34 7.73
C ARG A 63 6.97 -5.82 6.97
N PHE A 64 6.60 -4.56 7.16
CA PHE A 64 5.43 -4.01 6.48
C PHE A 64 5.70 -3.75 5.00
N VAL A 65 4.73 -4.15 4.17
CA VAL A 65 4.66 -3.84 2.73
C VAL A 65 3.32 -3.17 2.44
N PHE A 66 3.34 -2.11 1.64
CA PHE A 66 2.10 -1.46 1.20
C PHE A 66 1.39 -2.36 0.20
N ALA A 67 0.15 -2.73 0.51
CA ALA A 67 -0.68 -3.52 -0.37
C ALA A 67 -1.83 -2.69 -0.94
N SER A 68 -2.19 -2.93 -2.18
CA SER A 68 -3.41 -2.41 -2.77
C SER A 68 -4.66 -3.09 -2.20
N ALA A 69 -5.82 -2.44 -2.35
CA ALA A 69 -7.09 -3.04 -1.99
C ALA A 69 -7.32 -4.39 -2.70
N GLY A 70 -6.94 -4.48 -3.98
CA GLY A 70 -7.04 -5.71 -4.76
C GLY A 70 -6.20 -6.84 -4.18
N GLU A 71 -4.93 -6.58 -3.84
CA GLU A 71 -4.04 -7.58 -3.24
C GLU A 71 -4.56 -8.07 -1.88
N VAL A 72 -5.08 -7.16 -1.04
CA VAL A 72 -5.66 -7.56 0.25
C VAL A 72 -6.93 -8.40 0.05
N LEU A 73 -7.83 -7.99 -0.83
CA LEU A 73 -9.04 -8.75 -1.12
C LEU A 73 -8.73 -10.13 -1.73
N GLU A 74 -7.72 -10.25 -2.58
CA GLU A 74 -7.24 -11.54 -3.08
C GLU A 74 -6.77 -12.46 -1.96
N LYS A 75 -6.10 -11.93 -0.91
CA LYS A 75 -5.77 -12.72 0.28
C LYS A 75 -6.99 -13.29 0.97
N PHE A 76 -8.08 -12.54 1.04
CA PHE A 76 -9.36 -13.02 1.58
C PHE A 76 -10.10 -13.97 0.66
N GLU A 77 -9.78 -14.06 -0.62
CA GLU A 77 -10.40 -15.01 -1.55
C GLU A 77 -9.69 -16.38 -1.55
N SER A 78 -8.38 -16.39 -1.65
CA SER A 78 -7.62 -17.62 -1.85
C SER A 78 -6.18 -17.56 -1.33
N GLY A 79 -5.74 -16.42 -0.80
CA GLY A 79 -4.35 -16.21 -0.41
C GLY A 79 -4.07 -16.54 1.06
N SER A 80 -2.79 -16.49 1.39
CA SER A 80 -2.30 -16.58 2.78
C SER A 80 -1.44 -15.38 3.11
N GLY A 81 -1.43 -14.95 4.38
CA GLY A 81 -0.61 -13.85 4.85
C GLY A 81 -1.20 -13.12 6.04
N LEU A 82 -0.39 -12.28 6.66
CA LEU A 82 -0.80 -11.39 7.74
C LEU A 82 -1.20 -10.03 7.16
N VAL A 83 -2.44 -9.63 7.36
CA VAL A 83 -2.99 -8.35 6.90
C VAL A 83 -3.13 -7.41 8.09
N PHE A 84 -2.68 -6.17 7.94
CA PHE A 84 -2.86 -5.08 8.91
C PHE A 84 -3.69 -3.97 8.25
N LEU A 85 -4.92 -3.78 8.72
CA LEU A 85 -5.77 -2.68 8.31
C LEU A 85 -5.63 -1.54 9.31
N GLY A 86 -5.30 -0.35 8.84
CA GLY A 86 -5.06 0.80 9.70
C GLY A 86 -4.94 2.09 8.92
N PHE A 87 -4.49 3.16 9.56
CA PHE A 87 -4.06 4.40 8.93
C PHE A 87 -3.11 5.17 9.85
N GLN A 88 -2.26 5.99 9.24
CA GLN A 88 -1.17 6.70 9.90
C GLN A 88 -1.63 7.56 11.09
N GLN A 89 -2.78 8.25 10.98
CA GLN A 89 -3.28 9.17 12.00
C GLN A 89 -3.97 8.47 13.19
N CYS A 90 -4.08 7.13 13.17
CA CYS A 90 -4.69 6.36 14.25
C CYS A 90 -3.65 6.13 15.38
N PRO A 91 -3.84 6.70 16.59
CA PRO A 91 -2.89 6.50 17.70
C PRO A 91 -2.74 5.02 18.08
N TRP A 92 -3.82 4.27 18.04
CA TRP A 92 -3.84 2.83 18.33
C TRP A 92 -3.04 2.03 17.30
N CYS A 93 -3.11 2.42 16.02
CA CYS A 93 -2.31 1.81 14.95
C CYS A 93 -0.82 2.08 15.15
N GLN A 94 -0.45 3.31 15.57
CA GLN A 94 0.93 3.68 15.86
C GLN A 94 1.54 2.83 16.98
N GLN A 95 0.73 2.45 17.98
CA GLN A 95 1.19 1.64 19.10
C GLN A 95 1.22 0.14 18.78
N LEU A 96 0.28 -0.37 17.99
CA LEU A 96 0.20 -1.81 17.67
C LEU A 96 1.21 -2.22 16.59
N ALA A 97 1.51 -1.36 15.62
CA ALA A 97 2.39 -1.70 14.50
C ALA A 97 3.75 -2.29 14.93
N PRO A 98 4.51 -1.71 15.90
CA PRO A 98 5.77 -2.32 16.36
C PRO A 98 5.58 -3.67 17.06
N ILE A 99 4.41 -3.93 17.65
CA ILE A 99 4.10 -5.20 18.32
C ILE A 99 3.86 -6.29 17.26
N VAL A 100 3.17 -5.95 16.17
CA VAL A 100 2.94 -6.85 15.03
C VAL A 100 4.26 -7.18 14.33
N ASP A 101 5.12 -6.18 14.12
CA ASP A 101 6.45 -6.37 13.52
C ASP A 101 7.34 -7.30 14.38
N GLU A 102 7.33 -7.11 15.70
CA GLU A 102 8.05 -7.97 16.66
C GLU A 102 7.57 -9.43 16.55
N ALA A 103 6.26 -9.66 16.54
CA ALA A 103 5.68 -10.99 16.41
C ALA A 103 6.02 -11.63 15.05
N ALA A 104 5.94 -10.86 13.97
CA ALA A 104 6.28 -11.30 12.62
C ALA A 104 7.75 -11.73 12.52
N LYS A 105 8.67 -10.92 13.04
CA LYS A 105 10.10 -11.24 13.09
C LYS A 105 10.38 -12.49 13.91
N ALA A 106 9.76 -12.61 15.09
CA ALA A 106 9.93 -13.76 15.96
C ALA A 106 9.50 -15.09 15.31
N GLU A 107 8.51 -15.05 14.42
CA GLU A 107 8.03 -16.22 13.67
C GLU A 107 8.67 -16.32 12.28
N GLY A 108 9.63 -15.46 11.90
CA GLY A 108 10.28 -15.49 10.59
C GLY A 108 9.30 -15.18 9.45
N LEU A 109 8.30 -14.33 9.68
CA LEU A 109 7.39 -13.87 8.64
C LEU A 109 8.03 -12.71 7.88
N ASP A 110 8.11 -12.81 6.56
CA ASP A 110 8.81 -11.81 5.74
C ASP A 110 7.96 -10.59 5.40
N LYS A 111 6.63 -10.72 5.39
CA LYS A 111 5.73 -9.65 4.94
C LYS A 111 4.47 -9.54 5.80
N ILE A 112 4.15 -8.29 6.18
CA ILE A 112 2.88 -7.87 6.76
C ILE A 112 2.22 -6.96 5.72
N TYR A 113 1.08 -7.37 5.17
CA TYR A 113 0.37 -6.61 4.13
C TYR A 113 -0.43 -5.48 4.78
N TYR A 114 0.04 -4.25 4.60
CA TYR A 114 -0.60 -3.06 5.13
C TYR A 114 -1.52 -2.41 4.10
N LEU A 115 -2.76 -2.15 4.50
CA LEU A 115 -3.70 -1.35 3.73
C LEU A 115 -4.23 -0.19 4.58
N ASP A 116 -4.05 1.04 4.10
CA ASP A 116 -4.74 2.21 4.65
C ASP A 116 -6.20 2.18 4.20
N ILE A 117 -7.10 1.99 5.16
CA ILE A 117 -8.54 1.93 4.89
C ILE A 117 -9.28 3.20 5.27
N ARG A 118 -8.57 4.30 5.60
CA ARG A 118 -9.21 5.51 6.08
C ARG A 118 -10.23 6.05 5.08
N HIS A 119 -9.78 6.30 3.85
CA HIS A 119 -10.65 6.83 2.80
C HIS A 119 -11.79 5.87 2.47
N ALA A 120 -11.50 4.60 2.27
CA ALA A 120 -12.48 3.57 1.98
C ALA A 120 -13.58 3.49 3.05
N ARG A 121 -13.19 3.59 4.32
CA ARG A 121 -14.12 3.60 5.46
C ARG A 121 -14.94 4.89 5.54
N GLU A 122 -14.34 6.05 5.31
CA GLU A 122 -15.01 7.35 5.37
C GLU A 122 -16.07 7.48 4.26
N THR A 123 -15.78 6.96 3.08
CA THR A 123 -16.68 6.99 1.91
C THR A 123 -17.60 5.77 1.80
N ASN A 124 -17.39 4.76 2.66
CA ASN A 124 -18.11 3.48 2.59
C ASN A 124 -18.08 2.87 1.18
N ASP A 125 -16.91 2.90 0.54
CA ASP A 125 -16.72 2.42 -0.83
C ASP A 125 -16.84 0.89 -0.95
N ASP A 126 -16.73 0.37 -2.16
CA ASP A 126 -16.86 -1.07 -2.42
C ASP A 126 -15.73 -1.89 -1.79
N THR A 127 -14.53 -1.31 -1.63
CA THR A 127 -13.42 -1.97 -0.90
C THR A 127 -13.80 -2.18 0.56
N TYR A 128 -14.30 -1.13 1.22
CA TYR A 128 -14.70 -1.22 2.62
C TYR A 128 -15.86 -2.20 2.83
N LYS A 129 -16.88 -2.16 1.97
CA LYS A 129 -18.02 -3.10 2.03
C LYS A 129 -17.56 -4.56 1.90
N LYS A 130 -16.63 -4.85 0.98
CA LYS A 130 -16.07 -6.19 0.81
C LYS A 130 -15.26 -6.63 2.04
N LEU A 131 -14.44 -5.74 2.62
CA LEU A 131 -13.71 -6.04 3.86
C LEU A 131 -14.67 -6.34 5.02
N VAL A 132 -15.73 -5.55 5.18
CA VAL A 132 -16.78 -5.80 6.20
C VAL A 132 -17.41 -7.17 5.99
N GLU A 133 -17.78 -7.54 4.76
CA GLU A 133 -18.39 -8.83 4.46
C GLU A 133 -17.44 -10.01 4.78
N LYS A 134 -16.16 -9.91 4.37
CA LYS A 134 -15.15 -10.95 4.63
C LYS A 134 -14.83 -11.13 6.10
N LEU A 135 -14.83 -10.05 6.86
CA LEU A 135 -14.49 -10.04 8.29
C LEU A 135 -15.71 -10.14 9.19
N LYS A 136 -16.95 -10.11 8.67
CA LYS A 136 -18.20 -10.02 9.43
C LYS A 136 -18.28 -10.90 10.69
N PRO A 137 -17.88 -12.18 10.66
CA PRO A 137 -17.92 -13.03 11.85
C PRO A 137 -16.99 -12.60 12.99
N HIS A 138 -16.02 -11.73 12.69
CA HIS A 138 -14.95 -11.31 13.60
C HIS A 138 -15.09 -9.85 14.02
N LEU A 139 -16.01 -9.10 13.40
CA LEU A 139 -16.18 -7.67 13.66
C LEU A 139 -17.03 -7.40 14.90
N ARG A 140 -16.75 -6.28 15.55
CA ARG A 140 -17.67 -5.65 16.49
C ARG A 140 -18.68 -4.81 15.72
N THR A 141 -19.84 -4.59 16.37
CA THR A 141 -20.86 -3.67 15.84
C THR A 141 -20.58 -2.24 16.29
N ASP A 142 -21.03 -1.29 15.48
CA ASP A 142 -21.07 0.12 15.86
C ASP A 142 -22.31 0.43 16.74
N GLU A 143 -22.52 1.70 17.07
CA GLU A 143 -23.67 2.17 17.87
C GLU A 143 -25.03 1.91 17.23
N ASN A 144 -25.07 1.67 15.91
CA ASN A 144 -26.27 1.33 15.15
C ASN A 144 -26.45 -0.18 14.97
N GLY A 145 -25.60 -1.00 15.62
CA GLY A 145 -25.62 -2.45 15.50
C GLY A 145 -25.07 -2.98 14.18
N GLN A 146 -24.38 -2.14 13.38
CA GLN A 146 -23.80 -2.56 12.09
C GLN A 146 -22.37 -3.05 12.26
N PRO A 147 -21.97 -4.14 11.58
CA PRO A 147 -20.59 -4.61 11.59
C PRO A 147 -19.64 -3.52 11.09
N ARG A 148 -18.55 -3.29 11.81
CA ARG A 148 -17.57 -2.25 11.48
C ARG A 148 -16.15 -2.75 11.63
N VAL A 149 -15.29 -2.44 10.64
CA VAL A 149 -13.85 -2.63 10.77
C VAL A 149 -13.29 -1.52 11.66
N TYR A 150 -12.99 -1.88 12.90
CA TYR A 150 -12.25 -1.02 13.82
C TYR A 150 -10.75 -1.20 13.57
N VAL A 151 -9.99 -0.12 13.64
CA VAL A 151 -8.55 -0.15 13.40
C VAL A 151 -7.79 0.19 14.69
N PRO A 152 -6.63 -0.43 14.90
CA PRO A 152 -5.95 -1.43 14.05
C PRO A 152 -6.68 -2.77 14.05
N ASP A 153 -6.79 -3.39 12.87
CA ASP A 153 -7.26 -4.76 12.69
C ASP A 153 -6.13 -5.60 12.11
N VAL A 154 -5.87 -6.76 12.69
CA VAL A 154 -4.85 -7.69 12.20
C VAL A 154 -5.48 -9.05 11.95
N THR A 155 -5.42 -9.48 10.70
CA THR A 155 -6.00 -10.75 10.27
C THR A 155 -4.94 -11.66 9.68
N ALA A 156 -4.84 -12.86 10.23
CA ALA A 156 -4.04 -13.95 9.69
C ALA A 156 -4.90 -14.80 8.74
N LEU A 157 -4.49 -14.94 7.50
CA LEU A 157 -5.21 -15.65 6.44
C LEU A 157 -4.44 -16.90 6.01
N LYS A 158 -5.15 -18.01 5.82
CA LYS A 158 -4.66 -19.24 5.21
C LYS A 158 -5.65 -19.69 4.14
N ASP A 159 -5.20 -19.74 2.90
CA ASP A 159 -6.00 -20.19 1.75
C ASP A 159 -7.39 -19.51 1.69
N GLY A 160 -7.41 -18.17 1.86
CA GLY A 160 -8.61 -17.34 1.86
C GLY A 160 -9.46 -17.40 3.15
N ARG A 161 -9.04 -18.17 4.15
CA ARG A 161 -9.78 -18.34 5.41
C ARG A 161 -9.09 -17.61 6.56
N VAL A 162 -9.88 -17.01 7.44
CA VAL A 162 -9.35 -16.39 8.66
C VAL A 162 -8.84 -17.48 9.60
N ALA A 163 -7.52 -17.59 9.71
CA ALA A 163 -6.83 -18.49 10.64
C ALA A 163 -6.65 -17.86 12.03
N GLY A 164 -6.72 -16.55 12.12
CA GLY A 164 -6.66 -15.80 13.37
C GLY A 164 -7.03 -14.34 13.17
N HIS A 165 -7.60 -13.72 14.17
CA HIS A 165 -8.01 -12.32 14.14
C HIS A 165 -7.63 -11.63 15.46
N PHE A 166 -6.97 -10.50 15.37
CA PHE A 166 -6.62 -9.65 16.49
C PHE A 166 -7.29 -8.30 16.35
N LEU A 167 -8.19 -8.00 17.24
CA LEU A 167 -8.81 -6.71 17.39
C LEU A 167 -8.51 -6.17 18.78
N GLN A 168 -7.84 -5.02 18.82
CA GLN A 168 -7.42 -4.43 20.07
C GLN A 168 -8.62 -4.02 20.93
N GLU A 169 -8.58 -4.36 22.20
CA GLU A 169 -9.51 -3.85 23.20
C GLU A 169 -9.16 -2.40 23.53
N THR A 170 -10.17 -1.55 23.61
CA THR A 170 -10.03 -0.12 23.89
C THR A 170 -10.45 0.26 25.30
N THR A 171 -10.94 -0.72 26.05
CA THR A 171 -11.30 -0.57 27.47
C THR A 171 -10.53 -1.61 28.29
N ALA A 172 -10.01 -1.18 29.42
CA ALA A 172 -9.39 -2.05 30.40
C ALA A 172 -10.13 -1.87 31.72
N ASP A 173 -10.68 -2.96 32.24
CA ASP A 173 -11.37 -3.00 33.55
C ASP A 173 -12.47 -1.93 33.69
N GLY A 174 -13.17 -1.62 32.58
CA GLY A 174 -14.24 -0.61 32.55
C GLY A 174 -13.75 0.84 32.44
N GLU A 175 -12.46 1.09 32.45
CA GLU A 175 -11.88 2.42 32.30
C GLU A 175 -11.58 2.76 30.83
N LYS A 176 -11.83 4.02 30.44
CA LYS A 176 -11.34 4.56 29.16
C LYS A 176 -9.85 4.73 29.24
N VAL A 177 -9.11 3.99 28.44
CA VAL A 177 -7.66 4.11 28.30
C VAL A 177 -7.31 4.79 26.99
N THR A 178 -6.19 5.49 26.97
CA THR A 178 -5.62 6.04 25.73
C THR A 178 -4.69 5.02 25.10
N ALA A 179 -4.36 5.23 23.81
CA ALA A 179 -3.41 4.38 23.13
C ALA A 179 -2.03 4.33 23.83
N ASP A 180 -1.64 5.44 24.47
CA ASP A 180 -0.34 5.54 25.16
C ASP A 180 -0.34 4.83 26.52
N THR A 181 -1.47 4.79 27.22
CA THR A 181 -1.57 4.19 28.56
C THR A 181 -2.00 2.73 28.55
N TYR A 182 -2.60 2.27 27.46
CA TYR A 182 -3.09 0.90 27.32
C TYR A 182 -1.97 -0.15 27.36
N TRP A 183 -0.85 0.11 26.66
CA TRP A 183 0.20 -0.88 26.42
C TRP A 183 1.15 -1.01 27.61
N THR A 184 0.70 -1.69 28.68
CA THR A 184 1.58 -2.14 29.75
C THR A 184 2.51 -3.26 29.22
N ARG A 185 3.56 -3.57 29.97
CA ARG A 185 4.48 -4.66 29.65
C ARG A 185 3.75 -6.00 29.46
N GLU A 186 2.80 -6.28 30.34
CA GLU A 186 2.02 -7.52 30.33
C GLU A 186 1.06 -7.60 29.14
N ARG A 187 0.37 -6.50 28.81
CA ARG A 187 -0.53 -6.44 27.66
C ARG A 187 0.24 -6.58 26.35
N ARG A 188 1.40 -5.93 26.26
CA ARG A 188 2.30 -6.07 25.11
C ARG A 188 2.74 -7.53 24.93
N ALA A 189 3.22 -8.18 26.00
CA ALA A 189 3.66 -9.57 25.95
C ALA A 189 2.55 -10.53 25.52
N ARG A 190 1.31 -10.35 26.02
CA ARG A 190 0.15 -11.14 25.60
C ARG A 190 -0.18 -10.92 24.14
N ALA A 191 -0.17 -9.67 23.66
CA ALA A 191 -0.43 -9.36 22.27
C ALA A 191 0.61 -9.97 21.33
N VAL A 192 1.89 -9.88 21.66
CA VAL A 192 2.97 -10.54 20.90
C VAL A 192 2.71 -12.03 20.80
N GLU A 193 2.41 -12.71 21.92
CA GLU A 193 2.19 -14.16 21.89
C GLU A 193 0.93 -14.54 21.11
N GLN A 194 -0.17 -13.79 21.24
CA GLN A 194 -1.37 -14.01 20.46
C GLN A 194 -1.11 -13.86 18.96
N LEU A 195 -0.41 -12.79 18.55
CA LEU A 195 -0.04 -12.55 17.16
C LEU A 195 0.88 -13.66 16.62
N ARG A 196 1.83 -14.14 17.41
CA ARG A 196 2.69 -15.27 17.04
C ARG A 196 1.88 -16.55 16.81
N GLN A 197 0.89 -16.84 17.66
CA GLN A 197 -0.02 -17.98 17.49
C GLN A 197 -0.81 -17.86 16.19
N MET A 198 -1.34 -16.67 15.89
CA MET A 198 -2.02 -16.40 14.61
C MET A 198 -1.11 -16.62 13.39
N ILE A 199 0.15 -16.15 13.47
CA ILE A 199 1.13 -16.34 12.38
C ILE A 199 1.45 -17.84 12.19
N ARG A 200 1.63 -18.59 13.27
CA ARG A 200 1.82 -20.05 13.19
C ARG A 200 0.62 -20.77 12.56
N ALA A 201 -0.61 -20.33 12.83
CA ALA A 201 -1.83 -20.90 12.26
C ALA A 201 -1.97 -20.68 10.73
N MET A 202 -1.23 -19.73 10.15
CA MET A 202 -1.21 -19.52 8.69
C MET A 202 -0.38 -20.56 7.92
N ARG A 203 0.48 -21.33 8.59
CA ARG A 203 1.42 -22.30 7.98
C ARG A 203 0.84 -23.67 7.71
#